data_824c7eb5f54716b44fd5311aa98e3563
#
_entry.id   824c7eb5f54716b44fd5311aa98e3563
#
_cell.length_a   1.000
_cell.length_b   1.000
_cell.length_c   1.000
_cell.angle_alpha   90.00
_cell.angle_beta   90.00
_cell.angle_gamma   90.00
#
_symmetry.space_group_name_H-M   'P 1'
#
loop_
_entity.id
_entity.type
_entity.pdbx_description
1 polymer ?
#
loop_
_entity_poly.entity_id
_entity_poly.type
_entity_poly.pdbx_seq_one_letter_code
_entity_poly.pdbx_strand_id
1 'polypeptide(L)'
;MSTTAAASDSPETFDIVVIGGGAAGIGVTASLLRRRPGLRIAIVEPAERHFYQPAWTLVGGGAFNIGDTVRPMSSVMPERAHWIRASANAIDPEQHLVRLDNGRALAYQRLIVCPGLRLAWEKIEGLEETLGKNGVTSNYRFDLAPYTWQLVRELKGGKALFTQPGMPIKCAGAPQKALYLSCDYWRKQHVLDKVEVEFNLAGDVLFGVAAFVPSLMKYVERYQASLAFGSNLISVDGARKIATFAVKDAAGGVVRVEKPFDMLHVVPPQLPPPVVSNSVLADKAGWCEVDHATLMHPRYPEVFALGDACSAPNAKTAAAVRKQIVVVAENLLASIDAKPLPALYDGYGACPLTVERGKVVLAEFGYGGKLLPTFPLDPTVPRALAWHLKSGFLPWLYWNGLLKGREWLAAPAKAPA
;
A
#
# COMPACT_ATOMS: atom_id res chain seq x y z
N MET A 1 -24.52 5.58 48.32
CA MET A 1 -23.37 6.41 47.91
C MET A 1 -22.43 5.52 47.13
N SER A 2 -22.52 5.56 45.80
CA SER A 2 -21.68 4.74 44.91
C SER A 2 -20.47 5.59 44.57
N THR A 3 -19.33 5.22 45.07
CA THR A 3 -18.05 5.84 44.75
C THR A 3 -17.62 5.34 43.35
N THR A 4 -17.87 6.14 42.33
CA THR A 4 -17.19 5.99 41.03
C THR A 4 -15.70 6.15 41.26
N ALA A 5 -14.94 5.08 41.15
CA ALA A 5 -13.49 5.12 41.13
C ALA A 5 -13.07 6.01 39.96
N ALA A 6 -12.43 7.14 40.26
CA ALA A 6 -11.73 7.97 39.26
C ALA A 6 -10.66 7.11 38.59
N ALA A 7 -10.76 6.95 37.29
CA ALA A 7 -9.70 6.32 36.51
C ALA A 7 -8.40 7.08 36.79
N SER A 8 -7.30 6.37 37.04
CA SER A 8 -5.99 6.97 37.30
C SER A 8 -5.60 7.84 36.10
N ASP A 9 -5.36 9.15 36.35
CA ASP A 9 -5.00 10.16 35.33
C ASP A 9 -3.62 9.94 34.70
N SER A 10 -2.89 8.92 35.13
CA SER A 10 -1.55 8.63 34.60
C SER A 10 -1.62 7.78 33.32
N PRO A 11 -0.90 8.17 32.27
CA PRO A 11 -0.89 7.39 31.02
C PRO A 11 -0.32 5.99 31.22
N GLU A 12 -0.94 5.01 30.58
CA GLU A 12 -0.43 3.65 30.59
C GLU A 12 0.91 3.59 29.83
N THR A 13 1.96 3.00 30.44
CA THR A 13 3.34 3.01 29.93
C THR A 13 3.70 1.71 29.23
N PHE A 14 4.37 1.79 28.08
CA PHE A 14 4.88 0.67 27.32
C PHE A 14 6.36 0.91 26.94
N ASP A 15 7.13 -0.17 26.73
CA ASP A 15 8.46 -0.04 26.14
C ASP A 15 8.32 0.48 24.70
N ILE A 16 7.34 -0.04 23.95
CA ILE A 16 7.09 0.36 22.57
C ILE A 16 5.59 0.55 22.33
N VAL A 17 5.23 1.70 21.75
CA VAL A 17 3.91 1.91 21.17
C VAL A 17 4.02 1.83 19.65
N VAL A 18 3.12 1.08 19.01
CA VAL A 18 3.02 0.91 17.55
C VAL A 18 1.70 1.49 17.09
N ILE A 19 1.74 2.51 16.25
CA ILE A 19 0.55 3.09 15.64
C ILE A 19 0.27 2.41 14.31
N GLY A 20 -0.82 1.63 14.25
CA GLY A 20 -1.26 0.86 13.09
C GLY A 20 -1.02 -0.65 13.22
N GLY A 21 -2.08 -1.44 13.09
CA GLY A 21 -2.09 -2.92 13.07
C GLY A 21 -2.15 -3.51 11.66
N GLY A 22 -1.61 -2.80 10.66
CA GLY A 22 -1.43 -3.33 9.32
C GLY A 22 -0.26 -4.32 9.20
N ALA A 23 0.14 -4.64 7.97
CA ALA A 23 1.28 -5.54 7.69
C ALA A 23 2.56 -5.11 8.41
N ALA A 24 2.82 -3.80 8.45
CA ALA A 24 4.00 -3.21 9.06
C ALA A 24 3.98 -3.37 10.58
N GLY A 25 2.91 -2.94 11.25
CA GLY A 25 2.83 -2.94 12.71
C GLY A 25 2.79 -4.35 13.31
N ILE A 26 1.98 -5.25 12.75
CA ILE A 26 1.95 -6.65 13.20
C ILE A 26 3.31 -7.32 12.95
N GLY A 27 3.87 -7.14 11.73
CA GLY A 27 5.13 -7.79 11.36
C GLY A 27 6.30 -7.31 12.21
N VAL A 28 6.46 -5.98 12.44
CA VAL A 28 7.55 -5.45 13.25
C VAL A 28 7.40 -5.83 14.73
N THR A 29 6.18 -5.80 15.26
CA THR A 29 5.90 -6.26 16.64
C THR A 29 6.24 -7.73 16.81
N ALA A 30 5.81 -8.57 15.87
CA ALA A 30 6.14 -10.00 15.92
C ALA A 30 7.66 -10.25 15.82
N SER A 31 8.38 -9.51 14.97
CA SER A 31 9.85 -9.57 14.87
C SER A 31 10.52 -9.15 16.19
N LEU A 32 10.12 -8.03 16.78
CA LEU A 32 10.63 -7.53 18.05
C LEU A 32 10.41 -8.51 19.18
N LEU A 33 9.20 -9.06 19.34
CA LEU A 33 8.88 -10.05 20.39
C LEU A 33 9.58 -11.38 20.19
N ARG A 34 9.95 -11.76 18.98
CA ARG A 34 10.82 -12.93 18.72
C ARG A 34 12.26 -12.69 19.15
N ARG A 35 12.77 -11.48 18.93
CA ARG A 35 14.15 -11.09 19.26
C ARG A 35 14.31 -10.78 20.76
N ARG A 36 13.29 -10.15 21.38
CA ARG A 36 13.28 -9.75 22.79
C ARG A 36 11.89 -10.00 23.40
N PRO A 37 11.64 -11.22 23.92
CA PRO A 37 10.30 -11.64 24.36
C PRO A 37 9.73 -10.87 25.57
N GLY A 38 10.58 -10.18 26.34
CA GLY A 38 10.19 -9.42 27.53
C GLY A 38 9.68 -8.00 27.27
N LEU A 39 9.66 -7.52 26.02
CA LEU A 39 9.17 -6.19 25.69
C LEU A 39 7.66 -6.08 25.90
N ARG A 40 7.24 -4.99 26.54
CA ARG A 40 5.84 -4.61 26.67
C ARG A 40 5.46 -3.70 25.50
N ILE A 41 4.79 -4.27 24.50
CA ILE A 41 4.45 -3.57 23.24
C ILE A 41 2.95 -3.40 23.12
N ALA A 42 2.48 -2.15 22.89
CA ALA A 42 1.10 -1.84 22.54
C ALA A 42 1.00 -1.65 21.01
N ILE A 43 -0.04 -2.23 20.38
CA ILE A 43 -0.46 -1.94 19.01
C ILE A 43 -1.78 -1.19 19.06
N VAL A 44 -1.79 0.05 18.58
CA VAL A 44 -2.99 0.89 18.44
C VAL A 44 -3.60 0.63 17.07
N GLU A 45 -4.74 -0.06 17.03
CA GLU A 45 -5.43 -0.43 15.79
C GLU A 45 -6.94 -0.56 16.04
N PRO A 46 -7.78 0.28 15.43
CA PRO A 46 -9.23 0.24 15.59
C PRO A 46 -9.93 -0.88 14.81
N ALA A 47 -9.32 -1.37 13.71
CA ALA A 47 -9.97 -2.30 12.81
C ALA A 47 -10.06 -3.73 13.39
N GLU A 48 -11.20 -4.37 13.19
CA GLU A 48 -11.43 -5.76 13.62
C GLU A 48 -11.05 -6.80 12.56
N ARG A 49 -10.74 -6.36 11.34
CA ARG A 49 -10.35 -7.22 10.21
C ARG A 49 -9.00 -6.79 9.64
N HIS A 50 -8.20 -7.78 9.32
CA HIS A 50 -6.91 -7.61 8.66
C HIS A 50 -6.97 -8.12 7.23
N PHE A 51 -6.38 -7.37 6.28
CA PHE A 51 -6.51 -7.64 4.86
C PHE A 51 -5.16 -7.87 4.17
N TYR A 52 -5.09 -8.92 3.37
CA TYR A 52 -4.01 -9.13 2.40
C TYR A 52 -4.33 -8.40 1.09
N GLN A 53 -4.11 -7.10 1.09
CA GLN A 53 -4.44 -6.19 -0.03
C GLN A 53 -3.75 -6.55 -1.37
N PRO A 54 -2.50 -7.11 -1.41
CA PRO A 54 -1.82 -7.42 -2.67
C PRO A 54 -2.57 -8.39 -3.60
N ALA A 55 -3.52 -9.18 -3.08
CA ALA A 55 -4.33 -10.09 -3.88
C ALA A 55 -5.58 -9.43 -4.50
N TRP A 56 -5.99 -8.23 -4.10
CA TRP A 56 -7.22 -7.62 -4.62
C TRP A 56 -7.19 -7.38 -6.13
N THR A 57 -6.02 -7.10 -6.72
CA THR A 57 -5.90 -7.05 -8.19
C THR A 57 -6.15 -8.41 -8.85
N LEU A 58 -5.79 -9.53 -8.19
CA LEU A 58 -6.10 -10.87 -8.68
C LEU A 58 -7.59 -11.19 -8.51
N VAL A 59 -8.23 -10.71 -7.44
CA VAL A 59 -9.69 -10.82 -7.24
C VAL A 59 -10.42 -10.09 -8.36
N GLY A 60 -10.06 -8.83 -8.63
CA GLY A 60 -10.63 -8.03 -9.72
C GLY A 60 -10.36 -8.62 -11.12
N GLY A 61 -9.35 -9.48 -11.26
CA GLY A 61 -9.07 -10.27 -12.47
C GLY A 61 -9.62 -11.69 -12.43
N GLY A 62 -10.44 -12.06 -11.45
CA GLY A 62 -11.05 -13.40 -11.32
C GLY A 62 -10.08 -14.54 -11.03
N ALA A 63 -8.90 -14.25 -10.48
CA ALA A 63 -7.84 -15.22 -10.26
C ALA A 63 -7.54 -15.50 -8.78
N PHE A 64 -8.32 -14.92 -7.85
CA PHE A 64 -8.17 -15.14 -6.41
C PHE A 64 -9.53 -14.98 -5.71
N ASN A 65 -9.74 -15.71 -4.59
CA ASN A 65 -10.96 -15.58 -3.80
C ASN A 65 -10.80 -14.40 -2.80
N ILE A 66 -11.79 -13.52 -2.74
CA ILE A 66 -11.80 -12.38 -1.81
C ILE A 66 -11.78 -12.83 -0.35
N GLY A 67 -12.45 -13.92 0.01
CA GLY A 67 -12.48 -14.48 1.37
C GLY A 67 -11.10 -14.89 1.89
N ASP A 68 -10.18 -15.31 1.01
CA ASP A 68 -8.82 -15.71 1.38
C ASP A 68 -7.92 -14.48 1.67
N THR A 69 -8.40 -13.27 1.38
CA THR A 69 -7.67 -12.01 1.61
C THR A 69 -7.99 -11.36 2.94
N VAL A 70 -8.87 -11.92 3.75
CA VAL A 70 -9.31 -11.32 5.02
C VAL A 70 -9.20 -12.31 6.17
N ARG A 71 -8.82 -11.81 7.34
CA ARG A 71 -8.85 -12.55 8.61
C ARG A 71 -9.32 -11.63 9.74
N PRO A 72 -9.92 -12.18 10.83
CA PRO A 72 -10.12 -11.42 12.06
C PRO A 72 -8.79 -10.85 12.56
N MET A 73 -8.77 -9.59 12.97
CA MET A 73 -7.56 -8.94 13.50
C MET A 73 -6.98 -9.73 14.69
N SER A 74 -7.85 -10.24 15.58
CA SER A 74 -7.46 -11.05 16.72
C SER A 74 -6.65 -12.31 16.36
N SER A 75 -6.89 -12.89 15.19
CA SER A 75 -6.18 -14.13 14.75
C SER A 75 -4.77 -13.86 14.20
N VAL A 76 -4.45 -12.61 13.90
CA VAL A 76 -3.14 -12.21 13.34
C VAL A 76 -2.33 -11.37 14.30
N MET A 77 -2.96 -10.80 15.33
CA MET A 77 -2.30 -10.03 16.37
C MET A 77 -1.27 -10.92 17.09
N PRO A 78 -0.02 -10.46 17.33
CA PRO A 78 0.94 -11.22 18.11
C PRO A 78 0.43 -11.45 19.55
N GLU A 79 0.45 -12.69 20.02
CA GLU A 79 -0.16 -13.10 21.29
C GLU A 79 0.31 -12.29 22.52
N ARG A 80 1.56 -11.84 22.52
CA ARG A 80 2.17 -11.05 23.60
C ARG A 80 2.07 -9.56 23.41
N ALA A 81 1.43 -9.08 22.34
CA ALA A 81 1.19 -7.65 22.12
C ALA A 81 -0.11 -7.22 22.82
N HIS A 82 -0.12 -6.02 23.37
CA HIS A 82 -1.30 -5.40 23.91
C HIS A 82 -2.07 -4.70 22.76
N TRP A 83 -3.12 -5.33 22.26
CA TRP A 83 -3.95 -4.71 21.24
C TRP A 83 -4.87 -3.66 21.86
N ILE A 84 -4.65 -2.40 21.51
CA ILE A 84 -5.48 -1.25 21.91
C ILE A 84 -6.44 -0.95 20.77
N ARG A 85 -7.73 -1.28 20.96
CA ARG A 85 -8.81 -1.05 19.97
C ARG A 85 -9.26 0.41 20.00
N ALA A 86 -8.44 1.28 19.45
CA ALA A 86 -8.67 2.71 19.35
C ALA A 86 -7.84 3.29 18.18
N SER A 87 -8.16 4.50 17.77
CA SER A 87 -7.36 5.27 16.82
C SER A 87 -6.42 6.22 17.57
N ALA A 88 -5.18 6.32 17.12
CA ALA A 88 -4.31 7.41 17.55
C ALA A 88 -4.79 8.70 16.86
N ASN A 89 -5.01 9.77 17.64
CA ASN A 89 -5.45 11.06 17.14
C ASN A 89 -4.39 12.17 17.26
N ALA A 90 -3.42 12.02 18.17
CA ALA A 90 -2.29 12.94 18.29
C ALA A 90 -1.03 12.22 18.80
N ILE A 91 0.13 12.74 18.38
CA ILE A 91 1.46 12.27 18.80
C ILE A 91 2.18 13.48 19.41
N ASP A 92 2.65 13.32 20.62
CA ASP A 92 3.48 14.30 21.33
C ASP A 92 4.85 13.65 21.62
N PRO A 93 5.84 13.82 20.73
CA PRO A 93 7.13 13.17 20.92
C PRO A 93 7.96 13.81 22.04
N GLU A 94 7.75 15.10 22.35
CA GLU A 94 8.45 15.77 23.45
C GLU A 94 8.06 15.19 24.82
N GLN A 95 6.81 14.78 24.97
CA GLN A 95 6.32 14.14 26.19
C GLN A 95 6.31 12.60 26.12
N HIS A 96 6.72 12.01 25.01
CA HIS A 96 6.66 10.57 24.73
C HIS A 96 5.24 10.01 24.89
N LEU A 97 4.23 10.71 24.34
CA LEU A 97 2.81 10.36 24.47
C LEU A 97 2.14 10.15 23.12
N VAL A 98 1.25 9.16 23.06
CA VAL A 98 0.25 8.98 22.00
C VAL A 98 -1.13 9.14 22.62
N ARG A 99 -1.94 10.08 22.10
CA ARG A 99 -3.32 10.30 22.52
C ARG A 99 -4.27 9.52 21.60
N LEU A 100 -5.29 8.93 22.19
CA LEU A 100 -6.27 8.09 21.50
C LEU A 100 -7.63 8.81 21.39
N ASP A 101 -8.44 8.39 20.40
CA ASP A 101 -9.79 8.91 20.16
C ASP A 101 -10.78 8.66 21.30
N ASN A 102 -10.51 7.70 22.18
CA ASN A 102 -11.30 7.38 23.37
C ASN A 102 -10.84 8.14 24.64
N GLY A 103 -10.01 9.17 24.49
CA GLY A 103 -9.53 10.01 25.59
C GLY A 103 -8.34 9.45 26.39
N ARG A 104 -7.93 8.19 26.15
CA ARG A 104 -6.74 7.62 26.80
C ARG A 104 -5.46 8.19 26.20
N ALA A 105 -4.37 8.15 26.98
CA ALA A 105 -3.01 8.42 26.54
C ALA A 105 -2.11 7.23 26.83
N LEU A 106 -1.16 6.94 25.95
CA LEU A 106 -0.15 5.90 26.12
C LEU A 106 1.22 6.56 26.15
N ALA A 107 2.00 6.25 27.20
CA ALA A 107 3.40 6.66 27.29
C ALA A 107 4.32 5.59 26.72
N TYR A 108 5.43 5.98 26.09
CA TYR A 108 6.35 5.07 25.43
C TYR A 108 7.83 5.43 25.66
N GLN A 109 8.71 4.42 25.60
CA GLN A 109 10.16 4.65 25.46
C GLN A 109 10.56 4.72 23.98
N ARG A 110 9.89 3.95 23.11
CA ARG A 110 10.07 3.99 21.65
C ARG A 110 8.72 4.00 20.96
N LEU A 111 8.65 4.69 19.84
CA LEU A 111 7.44 4.79 19.02
C LEU A 111 7.69 4.22 17.61
N ILE A 112 6.76 3.42 17.11
CA ILE A 112 6.74 2.98 15.71
C ILE A 112 5.49 3.54 15.04
N VAL A 113 5.69 4.36 13.98
CA VAL A 113 4.62 5.02 13.22
C VAL A 113 4.41 4.29 11.89
N CYS A 114 3.31 3.53 11.78
CA CYS A 114 2.99 2.75 10.57
C CYS A 114 1.48 2.61 10.31
N PRO A 115 0.68 3.70 10.41
CA PRO A 115 -0.77 3.65 10.20
C PRO A 115 -1.17 3.49 8.73
N GLY A 116 -0.22 3.34 7.81
CA GLY A 116 -0.48 3.24 6.38
C GLY A 116 -0.72 4.60 5.73
N LEU A 117 -1.61 4.63 4.72
CA LEU A 117 -2.03 5.83 4.02
C LEU A 117 -3.55 5.89 3.89
N ARG A 118 -4.08 7.07 3.56
CA ARG A 118 -5.49 7.31 3.35
C ARG A 118 -5.80 7.36 1.85
N LEU A 119 -6.84 6.66 1.43
CA LEU A 119 -7.43 6.77 0.08
C LEU A 119 -8.41 7.94 0.08
N ALA A 120 -8.13 8.99 -0.69
CA ALA A 120 -8.88 10.23 -0.70
C ALA A 120 -9.97 10.21 -1.79
N TRP A 121 -11.02 9.40 -1.59
CA TRP A 121 -12.14 9.26 -2.54
C TRP A 121 -12.86 10.58 -2.76
N GLU A 122 -13.00 11.37 -1.71
CA GLU A 122 -13.64 12.69 -1.69
C GLU A 122 -12.91 13.76 -2.53
N LYS A 123 -11.68 13.48 -2.97
CA LYS A 123 -10.92 14.38 -3.87
C LYS A 123 -11.34 14.29 -5.34
N ILE A 124 -12.22 13.34 -5.67
CA ILE A 124 -12.81 13.20 -7.00
C ILE A 124 -14.29 13.47 -6.86
N GLU A 125 -14.73 14.59 -7.41
CA GLU A 125 -16.11 15.08 -7.31
C GLU A 125 -17.10 14.03 -7.84
N GLY A 126 -18.19 13.75 -7.10
CA GLY A 126 -19.23 12.79 -7.45
C GLY A 126 -18.84 11.32 -7.37
N LEU A 127 -17.59 11.00 -6.97
CA LEU A 127 -17.13 9.61 -6.94
C LEU A 127 -17.79 8.80 -5.82
N GLU A 128 -17.92 9.36 -4.62
CA GLU A 128 -18.42 8.60 -3.46
C GLU A 128 -19.87 8.15 -3.65
N GLU A 129 -20.69 8.94 -4.35
CA GLU A 129 -22.09 8.62 -4.63
C GLU A 129 -22.26 7.47 -5.63
N THR A 130 -21.24 7.21 -6.47
CA THR A 130 -21.33 6.20 -7.54
C THR A 130 -20.38 5.03 -7.38
N LEU A 131 -19.43 5.10 -6.46
CA LEU A 131 -18.43 4.05 -6.25
C LEU A 131 -19.09 2.73 -5.79
N GLY A 132 -18.90 1.66 -6.57
CA GLY A 132 -19.56 0.35 -6.34
C GLY A 132 -20.87 0.17 -7.10
N LYS A 133 -21.27 1.12 -7.93
CA LYS A 133 -22.44 1.04 -8.82
C LYS A 133 -22.18 1.78 -10.13
N ASN A 134 -23.12 1.75 -11.08
CA ASN A 134 -23.06 2.46 -12.37
C ASN A 134 -21.80 2.17 -13.21
N GLY A 135 -21.16 1.03 -13.03
CA GLY A 135 -19.91 0.68 -13.72
C GLY A 135 -18.63 1.26 -13.10
N VAL A 136 -18.71 1.92 -11.93
CA VAL A 136 -17.55 2.55 -11.25
C VAL A 136 -17.03 1.64 -10.15
N THR A 137 -15.76 1.25 -10.22
CA THR A 137 -15.14 0.26 -9.34
C THR A 137 -13.69 0.59 -9.00
N SER A 138 -13.09 -0.19 -8.09
CA SER A 138 -11.68 -0.10 -7.72
C SER A 138 -11.16 -1.40 -7.11
N ASN A 139 -9.91 -1.76 -7.40
CA ASN A 139 -9.19 -2.81 -6.69
C ASN A 139 -8.45 -2.31 -5.43
N TYR A 140 -8.67 -1.07 -5.03
CA TYR A 140 -8.06 -0.48 -3.82
C TYR A 140 -8.97 -0.59 -2.58
N ARG A 141 -10.14 -1.21 -2.71
CA ARG A 141 -11.08 -1.47 -1.62
C ARG A 141 -11.59 -2.91 -1.67
N PHE A 142 -11.67 -3.55 -0.50
CA PHE A 142 -12.00 -4.97 -0.34
C PHE A 142 -13.33 -5.36 -0.99
N ASP A 143 -14.37 -4.57 -0.74
CA ASP A 143 -15.73 -4.82 -1.24
C ASP A 143 -15.91 -4.54 -2.73
N LEU A 144 -15.02 -3.74 -3.33
CA LEU A 144 -15.10 -3.37 -4.74
C LEU A 144 -14.33 -4.31 -5.67
N ALA A 145 -13.32 -5.01 -5.20
CA ALA A 145 -12.55 -5.93 -6.05
C ALA A 145 -13.42 -7.04 -6.66
N PRO A 146 -14.40 -7.66 -5.96
CA PRO A 146 -15.36 -8.57 -6.58
C PRO A 146 -16.25 -7.88 -7.63
N TYR A 147 -16.66 -6.63 -7.39
CA TYR A 147 -17.45 -5.87 -8.36
C TYR A 147 -16.63 -5.52 -9.61
N THR A 148 -15.32 -5.26 -9.49
CA THR A 148 -14.44 -5.15 -10.66
C THR A 148 -14.52 -6.40 -11.52
N TRP A 149 -14.42 -7.59 -10.92
CA TRP A 149 -14.51 -8.85 -11.65
C TRP A 149 -15.89 -9.07 -12.28
N GLN A 150 -16.96 -8.68 -11.60
CA GLN A 150 -18.31 -8.71 -12.16
C GLN A 150 -18.39 -7.86 -13.43
N LEU A 151 -17.97 -6.59 -13.39
CA LEU A 151 -17.98 -5.68 -14.54
C LEU A 151 -17.14 -6.23 -15.70
N VAL A 152 -15.95 -6.77 -15.42
CA VAL A 152 -15.08 -7.36 -16.45
C VAL A 152 -15.77 -8.52 -17.16
N ARG A 153 -16.50 -9.38 -16.43
CA ARG A 153 -17.23 -10.51 -17.02
C ARG A 153 -18.45 -10.10 -17.86
N GLU A 154 -19.13 -9.05 -17.42
CA GLU A 154 -20.37 -8.58 -18.01
C GLU A 154 -20.15 -7.71 -19.24
N LEU A 155 -19.05 -6.96 -19.31
CA LEU A 155 -18.74 -6.09 -20.42
C LEU A 155 -18.42 -6.88 -21.68
N LYS A 156 -19.24 -6.71 -22.72
CA LYS A 156 -19.11 -7.39 -24.03
C LYS A 156 -18.80 -6.44 -25.19
N GLY A 157 -18.66 -5.17 -24.90
CA GLY A 157 -18.33 -4.07 -25.80
C GLY A 157 -18.52 -2.76 -25.10
N GLY A 158 -18.11 -1.65 -25.73
CA GLY A 158 -18.19 -0.31 -25.15
C GLY A 158 -16.85 0.19 -24.63
N LYS A 159 -16.85 1.12 -23.69
CA LYS A 159 -15.64 1.84 -23.25
C LYS A 159 -15.26 1.51 -21.82
N ALA A 160 -14.02 1.03 -21.62
CA ALA A 160 -13.42 0.73 -20.33
C ALA A 160 -12.29 1.71 -20.03
N LEU A 161 -12.47 2.54 -19.01
CA LEU A 161 -11.49 3.51 -18.55
C LEU A 161 -10.79 3.00 -17.27
N PHE A 162 -9.47 3.12 -17.26
CA PHE A 162 -8.63 2.85 -16.06
C PHE A 162 -7.89 4.13 -15.70
N THR A 163 -7.68 4.38 -14.40
CA THR A 163 -7.05 5.62 -13.94
C THR A 163 -5.89 5.37 -13.00
N GLN A 164 -4.91 6.27 -13.03
CA GLN A 164 -3.81 6.35 -12.07
C GLN A 164 -3.58 7.82 -11.70
N PRO A 165 -3.73 8.20 -10.43
CA PRO A 165 -3.49 9.57 -9.98
C PRO A 165 -1.99 9.87 -9.91
N GLY A 166 -1.64 11.10 -9.54
CA GLY A 166 -0.26 11.50 -9.23
C GLY A 166 0.35 10.67 -8.09
N MET A 167 1.66 10.55 -8.13
CA MET A 167 2.42 9.85 -7.07
C MET A 167 2.52 10.70 -5.79
N PRO A 168 2.69 10.09 -4.61
CA PRO A 168 2.88 8.66 -4.39
C PRO A 168 1.56 7.87 -4.26
N ILE A 169 1.56 6.61 -4.73
CA ILE A 169 0.48 5.66 -4.46
C ILE A 169 1.04 4.32 -3.96
N LYS A 170 0.27 3.60 -3.12
CA LYS A 170 0.63 2.22 -2.78
C LYS A 170 0.54 1.35 -4.03
N CYS A 171 1.57 0.55 -4.26
CA CYS A 171 1.68 -0.35 -5.40
C CYS A 171 1.38 0.33 -6.75
N ALA A 172 2.27 1.24 -7.20
CA ALA A 172 2.13 1.99 -8.46
C ALA A 172 1.87 1.12 -9.71
N GLY A 173 2.15 -0.17 -9.65
CA GLY A 173 1.77 -1.11 -10.70
C GLY A 173 0.36 -1.71 -10.57
N ALA A 174 -0.41 -1.41 -9.51
CA ALA A 174 -1.73 -2.03 -9.33
C ALA A 174 -2.78 -1.56 -10.35
N PRO A 175 -2.83 -0.28 -10.76
CA PRO A 175 -3.75 0.17 -11.80
C PRO A 175 -3.55 -0.59 -13.12
N GLN A 176 -2.30 -0.76 -13.55
CA GLN A 176 -1.94 -1.51 -14.77
C GLN A 176 -2.36 -2.99 -14.68
N LYS A 177 -2.24 -3.61 -13.49
CA LYS A 177 -2.68 -5.01 -13.31
C LYS A 177 -4.18 -5.17 -13.52
N ALA A 178 -4.98 -4.19 -13.10
CA ALA A 178 -6.42 -4.19 -13.36
C ALA A 178 -6.69 -4.15 -14.86
N LEU A 179 -6.03 -3.25 -15.58
CA LEU A 179 -6.14 -3.14 -17.05
C LEU A 179 -5.74 -4.45 -17.73
N TYR A 180 -4.52 -4.95 -17.46
CA TYR A 180 -4.00 -6.12 -18.16
C TYR A 180 -4.82 -7.38 -17.92
N LEU A 181 -5.26 -7.62 -16.68
CA LEU A 181 -6.08 -8.80 -16.38
C LEU A 181 -7.48 -8.70 -17.00
N SER A 182 -8.06 -7.50 -17.09
CA SER A 182 -9.33 -7.28 -17.78
C SER A 182 -9.19 -7.54 -19.28
N CYS A 183 -8.18 -6.95 -19.92
CA CYS A 183 -7.89 -7.12 -21.35
C CYS A 183 -7.58 -8.60 -21.69
N ASP A 184 -6.80 -9.29 -20.86
CA ASP A 184 -6.50 -10.71 -21.07
C ASP A 184 -7.76 -11.57 -21.02
N TYR A 185 -8.69 -11.25 -20.10
CA TYR A 185 -9.99 -11.91 -20.04
C TYR A 185 -10.83 -11.64 -21.28
N TRP A 186 -10.99 -10.36 -21.68
CA TRP A 186 -11.77 -10.00 -22.89
C TRP A 186 -11.19 -10.60 -24.16
N ARG A 187 -9.84 -10.62 -24.28
CA ARG A 187 -9.15 -11.31 -25.38
C ARG A 187 -9.48 -12.80 -25.44
N LYS A 188 -9.43 -13.50 -24.29
CA LYS A 188 -9.77 -14.93 -24.20
C LYS A 188 -11.25 -15.23 -24.43
N GLN A 189 -12.12 -14.24 -24.22
CA GLN A 189 -13.54 -14.33 -24.52
C GLN A 189 -13.89 -13.85 -25.92
N HIS A 190 -12.90 -13.45 -26.75
CA HIS A 190 -13.09 -12.95 -28.11
C HIS A 190 -14.02 -11.74 -28.19
N VAL A 191 -13.93 -10.83 -27.20
CA VAL A 191 -14.70 -9.59 -27.14
C VAL A 191 -13.84 -8.34 -27.04
N LEU A 192 -12.51 -8.48 -26.93
CA LEU A 192 -11.59 -7.33 -26.75
C LEU A 192 -11.68 -6.33 -27.92
N ASP A 193 -11.86 -6.79 -29.11
CA ASP A 193 -12.05 -5.97 -30.31
C ASP A 193 -13.30 -5.07 -30.30
N LYS A 194 -14.23 -5.35 -29.37
CA LYS A 194 -15.45 -4.55 -29.15
C LYS A 194 -15.35 -3.64 -27.94
N VAL A 195 -14.26 -3.70 -27.18
CA VAL A 195 -14.03 -2.88 -25.98
C VAL A 195 -12.93 -1.87 -26.27
N GLU A 196 -13.29 -0.60 -26.28
CA GLU A 196 -12.30 0.50 -26.30
C GLU A 196 -11.68 0.64 -24.92
N VAL A 197 -10.37 0.37 -24.81
CA VAL A 197 -9.64 0.40 -23.54
C VAL A 197 -8.73 1.61 -23.48
N GLU A 198 -8.87 2.41 -22.42
CA GLU A 198 -8.02 3.57 -22.22
C GLU A 198 -7.47 3.62 -20.78
N PHE A 199 -6.18 3.88 -20.67
CA PHE A 199 -5.50 4.10 -19.38
C PHE A 199 -5.09 5.56 -19.23
N ASN A 200 -5.74 6.25 -18.30
CA ASN A 200 -5.50 7.65 -17.96
C ASN A 200 -4.50 7.74 -16.80
N LEU A 201 -3.36 8.34 -17.04
CA LEU A 201 -2.27 8.53 -16.07
C LEU A 201 -2.07 10.03 -15.82
N ALA A 202 -2.12 10.45 -14.56
CA ALA A 202 -1.81 11.83 -14.21
C ALA A 202 -0.34 12.20 -14.41
N GLY A 203 0.56 11.19 -14.40
CA GLY A 203 1.98 11.34 -14.71
C GLY A 203 2.29 11.13 -16.18
N ASP A 204 3.58 11.26 -16.52
CA ASP A 204 4.08 11.26 -17.89
C ASP A 204 4.75 9.93 -18.29
N VAL A 205 4.72 8.90 -17.44
CA VAL A 205 5.34 7.61 -17.67
C VAL A 205 4.41 6.46 -17.28
N LEU A 206 4.50 5.35 -18.01
CA LEU A 206 3.72 4.14 -17.74
C LEU A 206 4.14 3.47 -16.41
N PHE A 207 5.43 3.47 -16.09
CA PHE A 207 5.98 2.92 -14.85
C PHE A 207 7.27 3.65 -14.47
N GLY A 208 7.44 3.92 -13.17
CA GLY A 208 8.55 4.75 -12.66
C GLY A 208 9.96 4.14 -12.80
N VAL A 209 10.09 2.85 -13.16
CA VAL A 209 11.38 2.20 -13.43
C VAL A 209 11.45 1.83 -14.89
N ALA A 210 12.21 2.60 -15.66
CA ALA A 210 12.27 2.54 -17.12
C ALA A 210 12.61 1.16 -17.68
N ALA A 211 13.43 0.37 -16.99
CA ALA A 211 13.84 -0.98 -17.41
C ALA A 211 12.66 -1.94 -17.65
N PHE A 212 11.53 -1.75 -16.96
CA PHE A 212 10.34 -2.59 -17.11
C PHE A 212 9.39 -2.13 -18.21
N VAL A 213 9.48 -0.85 -18.63
CA VAL A 213 8.55 -0.25 -19.59
C VAL A 213 8.45 -0.99 -20.91
N PRO A 214 9.55 -1.42 -21.55
CA PRO A 214 9.46 -2.15 -22.83
C PRO A 214 8.66 -3.45 -22.75
N SER A 215 8.78 -4.18 -21.65
CA SER A 215 7.98 -5.40 -21.44
C SER A 215 6.50 -5.12 -21.20
N LEU A 216 6.18 -4.01 -20.54
CA LEU A 216 4.81 -3.59 -20.28
C LEU A 216 4.13 -3.07 -21.56
N MET A 217 4.87 -2.31 -22.39
CA MET A 217 4.38 -1.78 -23.66
C MET A 217 3.95 -2.88 -24.63
N LYS A 218 4.67 -4.03 -24.66
CA LYS A 218 4.24 -5.19 -25.47
C LYS A 218 2.84 -5.67 -25.13
N TYR A 219 2.40 -5.50 -23.86
CA TYR A 219 1.04 -5.86 -23.44
C TYR A 219 0.04 -4.75 -23.70
N VAL A 220 0.43 -3.48 -23.61
CA VAL A 220 -0.39 -2.35 -24.05
C VAL A 220 -0.73 -2.51 -25.53
N GLU A 221 0.26 -2.75 -26.38
CA GLU A 221 0.12 -3.00 -27.81
C GLU A 221 -0.75 -4.25 -28.12
N ARG A 222 -0.45 -5.38 -27.45
CA ARG A 222 -1.22 -6.62 -27.60
C ARG A 222 -2.71 -6.44 -27.30
N TYR A 223 -3.03 -5.60 -26.31
CA TYR A 223 -4.41 -5.35 -25.89
C TYR A 223 -5.02 -4.14 -26.59
N GLN A 224 -4.29 -3.50 -27.50
CA GLN A 224 -4.74 -2.29 -28.22
C GLN A 224 -5.23 -1.21 -27.27
N ALA A 225 -4.64 -1.13 -26.05
CA ALA A 225 -5.03 -0.14 -25.06
C ALA A 225 -4.39 1.22 -25.37
N SER A 226 -5.18 2.27 -25.30
CA SER A 226 -4.70 3.65 -25.43
C SER A 226 -4.12 4.14 -24.11
N LEU A 227 -3.02 4.91 -24.15
CA LEU A 227 -2.43 5.58 -22.99
C LEU A 227 -2.66 7.09 -23.11
N ALA A 228 -3.27 7.70 -22.09
CA ALA A 228 -3.46 9.13 -21.96
C ALA A 228 -2.61 9.65 -20.78
N PHE A 229 -1.42 10.15 -21.09
CA PHE A 229 -0.53 10.77 -20.11
C PHE A 229 -0.96 12.19 -19.77
N GLY A 230 -0.58 12.71 -18.58
CA GLY A 230 -0.99 14.01 -18.09
C GLY A 230 -2.51 14.14 -17.89
N SER A 231 -3.22 13.01 -17.77
CA SER A 231 -4.68 12.91 -17.70
C SER A 231 -5.12 12.46 -16.29
N ASN A 232 -5.57 13.41 -15.48
CA ASN A 232 -5.96 13.18 -14.08
C ASN A 232 -7.47 13.20 -13.91
N LEU A 233 -8.07 12.14 -13.36
CA LEU A 233 -9.50 12.08 -13.05
C LEU A 233 -9.85 13.09 -11.96
N ILE A 234 -10.84 13.97 -12.21
CA ILE A 234 -11.26 15.01 -11.26
C ILE A 234 -12.74 14.92 -10.86
N SER A 235 -13.60 14.33 -11.70
CA SER A 235 -14.99 14.10 -11.33
C SER A 235 -15.61 12.90 -12.05
N VAL A 236 -16.69 12.35 -11.47
CA VAL A 236 -17.46 11.24 -12.05
C VAL A 236 -18.95 11.51 -11.88
N ASP A 237 -19.67 11.61 -12.99
CA ASP A 237 -21.13 11.52 -13.03
C ASP A 237 -21.51 10.07 -13.37
N GLY A 238 -21.78 9.27 -12.35
CA GLY A 238 -22.11 7.86 -12.54
C GLY A 238 -23.48 7.63 -13.17
N ALA A 239 -24.43 8.54 -12.98
CA ALA A 239 -25.77 8.41 -13.59
C ALA A 239 -25.69 8.60 -15.10
N ARG A 240 -24.92 9.56 -15.57
CA ARG A 240 -24.65 9.82 -17.00
C ARG A 240 -23.51 8.94 -17.55
N LYS A 241 -22.79 8.23 -16.71
CA LYS A 241 -21.57 7.48 -17.06
C LYS A 241 -20.52 8.36 -17.75
N ILE A 242 -20.25 9.52 -17.18
CA ILE A 242 -19.24 10.48 -17.67
C ILE A 242 -18.15 10.64 -16.62
N ALA A 243 -16.90 10.47 -17.05
CA ALA A 243 -15.70 10.76 -16.25
C ALA A 243 -15.04 12.03 -16.80
N THR A 244 -14.73 13.01 -15.94
CA THR A 244 -14.06 14.24 -16.34
C THR A 244 -12.59 14.21 -15.91
N PHE A 245 -11.72 14.51 -16.83
CA PHE A 245 -10.28 14.55 -16.64
C PHE A 245 -9.73 15.96 -16.78
N ALA A 246 -8.80 16.33 -15.91
CA ALA A 246 -7.91 17.46 -16.10
C ALA A 246 -6.73 16.97 -16.95
N VAL A 247 -6.63 17.45 -18.18
CA VAL A 247 -5.62 17.01 -19.15
C VAL A 247 -4.67 18.16 -19.44
N LYS A 248 -3.36 17.89 -19.37
CA LYS A 248 -2.34 18.86 -19.79
C LYS A 248 -2.38 19.02 -21.30
N ASP A 249 -2.52 20.23 -21.79
CA ASP A 249 -2.41 20.55 -23.20
C ASP A 249 -0.95 20.76 -23.65
N ALA A 250 -0.75 20.87 -24.95
CA ALA A 250 0.60 21.06 -25.53
C ALA A 250 1.26 22.40 -25.16
N ALA A 251 0.48 23.38 -24.69
CA ALA A 251 0.97 24.68 -24.24
C ALA A 251 1.28 24.70 -22.73
N GLY A 252 1.08 23.58 -22.03
CA GLY A 252 1.26 23.48 -20.57
C GLY A 252 0.05 23.93 -19.75
N GLY A 253 -1.06 24.28 -20.41
CA GLY A 253 -2.34 24.55 -19.78
C GLY A 253 -3.04 23.27 -19.32
N VAL A 254 -4.17 23.43 -18.63
CA VAL A 254 -5.00 22.31 -18.19
C VAL A 254 -6.42 22.50 -18.73
N VAL A 255 -6.89 21.54 -19.50
CA VAL A 255 -8.26 21.53 -20.05
C VAL A 255 -9.08 20.42 -19.41
N ARG A 256 -10.40 20.63 -19.29
CA ARG A 256 -11.33 19.59 -18.85
C ARG A 256 -11.82 18.80 -20.06
N VAL A 257 -11.68 17.46 -19.97
CA VAL A 257 -12.12 16.55 -21.02
C VAL A 257 -13.10 15.55 -20.43
N GLU A 258 -14.31 15.52 -20.94
CA GLU A 258 -15.32 14.52 -20.58
C GLU A 258 -15.16 13.27 -21.43
N LYS A 259 -15.20 12.10 -20.80
CA LYS A 259 -15.11 10.80 -21.45
C LYS A 259 -16.26 9.90 -20.97
N PRO A 260 -17.10 9.40 -21.89
CA PRO A 260 -18.10 8.41 -21.53
C PRO A 260 -17.43 7.06 -21.18
N PHE A 261 -18.08 6.28 -20.33
CA PHE A 261 -17.60 4.95 -19.96
C PHE A 261 -18.75 3.96 -19.73
N ASP A 262 -18.48 2.69 -19.97
CA ASP A 262 -19.32 1.57 -19.53
C ASP A 262 -18.74 0.94 -18.26
N MET A 263 -17.40 0.92 -18.16
CA MET A 263 -16.64 0.54 -16.96
C MET A 263 -15.57 1.58 -16.66
N LEU A 264 -15.49 2.00 -15.38
CA LEU A 264 -14.45 2.90 -14.88
C LEU A 264 -13.78 2.29 -13.66
N HIS A 265 -12.50 1.95 -13.79
CA HIS A 265 -11.66 1.51 -12.65
C HIS A 265 -10.89 2.70 -12.09
N VAL A 266 -11.26 3.14 -10.88
CA VAL A 266 -10.69 4.33 -10.25
C VAL A 266 -9.60 3.96 -9.26
N VAL A 267 -8.52 4.73 -9.29
CA VAL A 267 -7.54 4.83 -8.19
C VAL A 267 -7.58 6.27 -7.68
N PRO A 268 -7.96 6.50 -6.41
CA PRO A 268 -8.04 7.85 -5.86
C PRO A 268 -6.64 8.39 -5.51
N PRO A 269 -6.48 9.70 -5.33
CA PRO A 269 -5.31 10.28 -4.67
C PRO A 269 -5.06 9.62 -3.30
N GLN A 270 -3.81 9.50 -2.90
CA GLN A 270 -3.42 8.85 -1.65
C GLN A 270 -2.62 9.82 -0.80
N LEU A 271 -3.04 9.97 0.43
CA LEU A 271 -2.57 11.01 1.34
C LEU A 271 -2.03 10.38 2.64
N PRO A 272 -1.11 11.06 3.33
CA PRO A 272 -0.71 10.65 4.68
C PRO A 272 -1.92 10.74 5.64
N PRO A 273 -1.99 9.86 6.66
CA PRO A 273 -3.04 9.91 7.66
C PRO A 273 -2.95 11.19 8.51
N PRO A 274 -4.09 11.79 8.93
CA PRO A 274 -4.10 13.04 9.71
C PRO A 274 -3.26 12.99 10.99
N VAL A 275 -3.23 11.86 11.70
CA VAL A 275 -2.39 11.68 12.90
C VAL A 275 -0.90 11.88 12.63
N VAL A 276 -0.45 11.65 11.40
CA VAL A 276 0.92 11.88 10.94
C VAL A 276 1.07 13.29 10.39
N SER A 277 0.25 13.68 9.41
CA SER A 277 0.38 14.97 8.71
C SER A 277 0.15 16.19 9.61
N ASN A 278 -0.61 16.03 10.70
CA ASN A 278 -0.85 17.08 11.70
C ASN A 278 0.16 17.05 12.87
N SER A 279 1.13 16.14 12.85
CA SER A 279 2.14 16.02 13.90
C SER A 279 3.45 16.69 13.51
N VAL A 280 4.28 16.99 14.51
CA VAL A 280 5.66 17.49 14.30
C VAL A 280 6.59 16.44 13.67
N LEU A 281 6.13 15.19 13.53
CA LEU A 281 6.87 14.11 12.87
C LEU A 281 6.75 14.15 11.35
N ALA A 282 5.90 15.01 10.79
CA ALA A 282 5.67 15.10 9.36
C ALA A 282 6.80 15.82 8.63
N ASP A 283 7.15 15.31 7.45
CA ASP A 283 7.90 16.05 6.45
C ASP A 283 7.03 17.12 5.76
N LYS A 284 7.60 17.86 4.81
CA LYS A 284 6.87 18.89 4.04
C LYS A 284 5.68 18.35 3.24
N ALA A 285 5.66 17.06 2.92
CA ALA A 285 4.59 16.40 2.18
C ALA A 285 3.57 15.71 3.12
N GLY A 286 3.78 15.77 4.44
CA GLY A 286 2.89 15.23 5.46
C GLY A 286 3.17 13.75 5.83
N TRP A 287 4.20 13.11 5.27
CA TRP A 287 4.61 11.75 5.63
C TRP A 287 5.50 11.78 6.87
N CYS A 288 5.49 10.69 7.67
CA CYS A 288 6.40 10.59 8.82
C CYS A 288 7.86 10.63 8.34
N GLU A 289 8.58 11.67 8.74
CA GLU A 289 9.96 11.91 8.32
C GLU A 289 10.88 10.83 8.87
N VAL A 290 11.73 10.25 8.01
CA VAL A 290 12.74 9.27 8.41
C VAL A 290 14.04 9.46 7.65
N ASP A 291 15.14 9.13 8.28
CA ASP A 291 16.36 8.80 7.56
C ASP A 291 16.12 7.57 6.67
N HIS A 292 16.41 7.70 5.39
CA HIS A 292 15.99 6.73 4.38
C HIS A 292 16.71 5.38 4.52
N ALA A 293 17.85 5.34 5.18
CA ALA A 293 18.61 4.12 5.39
C ALA A 293 18.26 3.44 6.72
N THR A 294 18.14 4.19 7.80
CA THR A 294 17.91 3.62 9.14
C THR A 294 16.44 3.50 9.53
N LEU A 295 15.56 4.25 8.85
CA LEU A 295 14.12 4.39 9.12
C LEU A 295 13.81 4.99 10.50
N MET A 296 14.81 5.65 11.13
CA MET A 296 14.68 6.43 12.34
C MET A 296 14.33 7.88 11.99
N HIS A 297 13.52 8.53 12.83
CA HIS A 297 13.18 9.94 12.64
C HIS A 297 14.41 10.83 12.95
N PRO A 298 14.78 11.81 12.09
CA PRO A 298 16.04 12.54 12.24
C PRO A 298 16.09 13.47 13.46
N ARG A 299 14.95 13.94 13.96
CA ARG A 299 14.85 14.85 15.11
C ARG A 299 14.45 14.15 16.41
N TYR A 300 13.81 12.97 16.33
CA TYR A 300 13.29 12.20 17.47
C TYR A 300 13.83 10.77 17.38
N PRO A 301 15.02 10.50 17.97
CA PRO A 301 15.72 9.21 17.82
C PRO A 301 14.99 8.03 18.47
N GLU A 302 13.99 8.28 19.30
CA GLU A 302 13.10 7.27 19.87
C GLU A 302 11.95 6.88 18.91
N VAL A 303 11.79 7.59 17.77
CA VAL A 303 10.72 7.37 16.80
C VAL A 303 11.24 6.70 15.55
N PHE A 304 10.59 5.64 15.13
CA PHE A 304 10.82 4.93 13.86
C PHE A 304 9.54 4.91 13.03
N ALA A 305 9.66 4.91 11.71
CA ALA A 305 8.49 4.72 10.84
C ALA A 305 8.79 3.77 9.68
N LEU A 306 7.78 3.03 9.27
CA LEU A 306 7.88 2.10 8.15
C LEU A 306 6.52 1.91 7.45
N GLY A 307 6.56 1.27 6.28
CA GLY A 307 5.38 1.06 5.46
C GLY A 307 4.96 2.33 4.72
N ASP A 308 3.66 2.41 4.40
CA ASP A 308 3.16 3.47 3.53
C ASP A 308 3.16 4.86 4.19
N ALA A 309 3.23 4.93 5.52
CA ALA A 309 3.21 6.18 6.28
C ALA A 309 4.55 6.92 6.29
N CYS A 310 5.68 6.25 6.02
CA CYS A 310 7.01 6.87 6.09
C CYS A 310 7.38 7.64 4.81
N SER A 311 8.29 8.63 4.96
CA SER A 311 8.77 9.50 3.89
C SER A 311 9.80 8.84 2.96
N ALA A 312 10.25 7.61 3.25
CA ALA A 312 11.23 6.94 2.40
C ALA A 312 10.77 6.89 0.93
N PRO A 313 11.61 7.32 -0.05
CA PRO A 313 11.24 7.45 -1.46
C PRO A 313 11.27 6.09 -2.17
N ASN A 314 10.57 5.11 -1.64
CA ASN A 314 10.48 3.76 -2.15
C ASN A 314 9.07 3.42 -2.65
N ALA A 315 8.94 2.31 -3.36
CA ALA A 315 7.63 1.78 -3.69
C ALA A 315 6.88 1.34 -2.42
N LYS A 316 5.71 1.95 -2.16
CA LYS A 316 4.84 1.61 -1.01
C LYS A 316 4.17 0.24 -1.25
N THR A 317 4.85 -0.84 -0.83
CA THR A 317 4.43 -2.24 -1.10
C THR A 317 4.68 -3.14 0.10
N ALA A 318 3.94 -4.26 0.18
CA ALA A 318 4.18 -5.28 1.21
C ALA A 318 5.60 -5.89 1.15
N ALA A 319 6.21 -5.92 -0.03
CA ALA A 319 7.58 -6.37 -0.20
C ALA A 319 8.59 -5.40 0.43
N ALA A 320 8.36 -4.08 0.30
CA ALA A 320 9.14 -3.06 0.99
C ALA A 320 9.00 -3.21 2.52
N VAL A 321 7.75 -3.31 3.00
CA VAL A 321 7.45 -3.53 4.42
C VAL A 321 8.22 -4.73 4.98
N ARG A 322 8.30 -5.84 4.26
CA ARG A 322 9.02 -7.04 4.68
C ARG A 322 10.51 -6.77 4.98
N LYS A 323 11.17 -5.96 4.15
CA LYS A 323 12.56 -5.54 4.38
C LYS A 323 12.67 -4.50 5.49
N GLN A 324 11.78 -3.52 5.50
CA GLN A 324 11.76 -2.45 6.50
C GLN A 324 11.53 -2.97 7.92
N ILE A 325 10.73 -4.04 8.10
CA ILE A 325 10.50 -4.69 9.40
C ILE A 325 11.81 -5.08 10.06
N VAL A 326 12.72 -5.71 9.32
CA VAL A 326 14.01 -6.18 9.87
C VAL A 326 14.90 -5.00 10.22
N VAL A 327 14.97 -3.99 9.35
CA VAL A 327 15.76 -2.77 9.60
C VAL A 327 15.27 -2.06 10.86
N VAL A 328 13.96 -1.84 10.98
CA VAL A 328 13.40 -1.16 12.15
C VAL A 328 13.59 -2.00 13.42
N ALA A 329 13.37 -3.31 13.36
CA ALA A 329 13.52 -4.18 14.53
C ALA A 329 14.96 -4.21 15.05
N GLU A 330 15.96 -4.31 14.18
CA GLU A 330 17.38 -4.30 14.55
C GLU A 330 17.81 -2.93 15.10
N ASN A 331 17.47 -1.86 14.37
CA ASN A 331 17.86 -0.50 14.75
C ASN A 331 17.18 -0.04 16.05
N LEU A 332 15.89 -0.33 16.21
CA LEU A 332 15.17 0.03 17.43
C LEU A 332 15.74 -0.70 18.65
N LEU A 333 16.04 -2.00 18.57
CA LEU A 333 16.67 -2.73 19.65
C LEU A 333 18.08 -2.20 19.97
N ALA A 334 18.86 -1.88 18.96
CA ALA A 334 20.18 -1.23 19.13
C ALA A 334 20.03 0.12 19.83
N SER A 335 19.01 0.94 19.47
CA SER A 335 18.75 2.23 20.11
C SER A 335 18.33 2.10 21.59
N ILE A 336 17.61 1.02 21.95
CA ILE A 336 17.31 0.73 23.37
C ILE A 336 18.59 0.39 24.14
N ASP A 337 19.50 -0.34 23.50
CA ASP A 337 20.77 -0.77 24.11
C ASP A 337 21.87 0.31 24.01
N ALA A 338 21.56 1.52 23.53
CA ALA A 338 22.51 2.61 23.27
C ALA A 338 23.71 2.18 22.38
N LYS A 339 23.44 1.31 21.39
CA LYS A 339 24.42 0.82 20.41
C LYS A 339 24.24 1.50 19.04
N PRO A 340 25.28 1.56 18.19
CA PRO A 340 25.16 1.97 16.81
C PRO A 340 24.08 1.19 16.06
N LEU A 341 23.40 1.84 15.11
CA LEU A 341 22.33 1.22 14.30
C LEU A 341 22.95 0.26 13.28
N PRO A 342 22.66 -1.05 13.34
CA PRO A 342 23.39 -2.05 12.54
C PRO A 342 22.83 -2.27 11.14
N ALA A 343 21.57 -1.89 10.87
CA ALA A 343 20.82 -2.29 9.68
C ALA A 343 20.49 -1.10 8.79
N LEU A 344 20.64 -1.30 7.47
CA LEU A 344 20.33 -0.29 6.45
C LEU A 344 19.28 -0.81 5.48
N TYR A 345 18.35 0.06 5.13
CA TYR A 345 17.36 -0.13 4.07
C TYR A 345 17.87 0.45 2.76
N ASP A 346 17.82 -0.31 1.71
CA ASP A 346 18.31 0.04 0.36
C ASP A 346 17.22 0.55 -0.58
N GLY A 347 16.02 0.84 -0.05
CA GLY A 347 14.86 1.26 -0.82
C GLY A 347 14.13 0.11 -1.53
N TYR A 348 14.47 -1.15 -1.23
CA TYR A 348 13.87 -2.30 -1.88
C TYR A 348 12.35 -2.26 -1.84
N GLY A 349 11.76 -2.46 -3.01
CA GLY A 349 10.34 -2.69 -3.20
C GLY A 349 10.12 -3.66 -4.34
N ALA A 350 8.96 -4.27 -4.40
CA ALA A 350 8.60 -5.13 -5.50
C ALA A 350 7.15 -4.92 -5.94
N CYS A 351 6.96 -4.84 -7.25
CA CYS A 351 5.66 -4.84 -7.90
C CYS A 351 5.57 -6.07 -8.81
N PRO A 352 5.02 -7.20 -8.37
CA PRO A 352 4.74 -8.32 -9.26
C PRO A 352 3.63 -7.92 -10.24
N LEU A 353 4.02 -7.40 -11.43
CA LEU A 353 3.13 -6.85 -12.46
C LEU A 353 2.48 -8.01 -13.24
N THR A 354 1.23 -8.28 -12.95
CA THR A 354 0.43 -9.29 -13.66
C THR A 354 0.06 -8.75 -15.05
N VAL A 355 0.70 -9.26 -16.09
CA VAL A 355 0.51 -8.78 -17.46
C VAL A 355 -0.51 -9.61 -18.25
N GLU A 356 -0.74 -10.86 -17.83
CA GLU A 356 -1.81 -11.74 -18.27
C GLU A 356 -2.07 -12.80 -17.18
N ARG A 357 -3.18 -13.50 -17.23
CA ARG A 357 -3.43 -14.64 -16.32
C ARG A 357 -2.40 -15.74 -16.62
N GLY A 358 -1.56 -16.02 -15.63
CA GLY A 358 -0.47 -17.00 -15.74
C GLY A 358 0.90 -16.39 -15.95
N LYS A 359 1.05 -15.06 -16.15
CA LYS A 359 2.36 -14.41 -16.28
C LYS A 359 2.51 -13.11 -15.52
N VAL A 360 3.67 -12.95 -14.91
CA VAL A 360 4.03 -11.79 -14.09
C VAL A 360 5.44 -11.32 -14.46
N VAL A 361 5.60 -10.02 -14.63
CA VAL A 361 6.91 -9.34 -14.60
C VAL A 361 7.20 -9.05 -13.12
N LEU A 362 8.26 -9.65 -12.59
CA LEU A 362 8.65 -9.48 -11.19
C LEU A 362 9.54 -8.23 -11.04
N ALA A 363 8.92 -7.06 -11.01
CA ALA A 363 9.65 -5.81 -10.89
C ALA A 363 10.13 -5.62 -9.45
N GLU A 364 11.43 -5.83 -9.23
CA GLU A 364 12.13 -5.65 -7.95
C GLU A 364 13.19 -4.57 -8.12
N PHE A 365 13.13 -3.53 -7.29
CA PHE A 365 14.02 -2.36 -7.40
C PHE A 365 14.16 -1.63 -6.07
N GLY A 366 15.23 -0.86 -5.94
CA GLY A 366 15.54 -0.01 -4.79
C GLY A 366 15.56 1.47 -5.15
N TYR A 367 16.23 2.25 -4.31
CA TYR A 367 16.38 3.68 -4.53
C TYR A 367 16.96 4.02 -5.90
N GLY A 368 16.46 5.09 -6.53
CA GLY A 368 16.89 5.50 -7.87
C GLY A 368 16.50 4.53 -9.00
N GLY A 369 15.62 3.56 -8.72
CA GLY A 369 15.22 2.57 -9.73
C GLY A 369 16.26 1.47 -9.98
N LYS A 370 17.26 1.33 -9.10
CA LYS A 370 18.27 0.27 -9.17
C LYS A 370 17.58 -1.10 -9.11
N LEU A 371 17.85 -1.98 -10.09
CA LEU A 371 17.30 -3.32 -10.10
C LEU A 371 17.90 -4.15 -8.97
N LEU A 372 17.05 -4.81 -8.19
CA LEU A 372 17.42 -5.64 -7.04
C LEU A 372 16.70 -7.00 -7.10
N PRO A 373 16.94 -7.82 -8.15
CA PRO A 373 16.24 -9.08 -8.33
C PRO A 373 16.60 -10.08 -7.22
N THR A 374 15.61 -10.70 -6.63
CA THR A 374 15.79 -11.78 -5.63
C THR A 374 16.31 -13.07 -6.29
N PHE A 375 15.97 -13.31 -7.56
CA PHE A 375 16.36 -14.51 -8.30
C PHE A 375 17.36 -14.16 -9.41
N PRO A 376 18.29 -15.08 -9.78
CA PRO A 376 19.28 -14.87 -10.85
C PRO A 376 18.61 -15.03 -12.24
N LEU A 377 17.53 -14.32 -12.48
CA LEU A 377 16.75 -14.31 -13.71
C LEU A 377 16.51 -12.87 -14.15
N ASP A 378 16.42 -12.63 -15.46
CA ASP A 378 16.03 -11.32 -15.96
C ASP A 378 14.64 -10.94 -15.42
N PRO A 379 14.54 -9.91 -14.56
CA PRO A 379 13.29 -9.52 -13.92
C PRO A 379 12.30 -8.82 -14.87
N THR A 380 12.77 -8.40 -16.06
CA THR A 380 11.94 -7.71 -17.07
C THR A 380 11.11 -8.68 -17.89
N VAL A 381 11.45 -9.98 -17.89
CA VAL A 381 10.76 -11.01 -18.67
C VAL A 381 9.54 -11.55 -17.92
N PRO A 382 8.33 -11.51 -18.52
CA PRO A 382 7.13 -12.11 -17.93
C PRO A 382 7.25 -13.64 -17.80
N ARG A 383 7.02 -14.17 -16.59
CA ARG A 383 7.21 -15.61 -16.30
C ARG A 383 6.00 -16.24 -15.62
N ALA A 384 5.74 -17.50 -15.95
CA ALA A 384 4.73 -18.32 -15.26
C ALA A 384 5.15 -18.64 -13.82
N LEU A 385 6.46 -18.88 -13.57
CA LEU A 385 6.97 -19.08 -12.21
C LEU A 385 6.65 -17.91 -11.29
N ALA A 386 6.78 -16.68 -11.77
CA ALA A 386 6.42 -15.48 -11.01
C ALA A 386 4.91 -15.36 -10.77
N TRP A 387 4.07 -15.95 -11.61
CA TRP A 387 2.65 -16.08 -11.35
C TRP A 387 2.37 -17.01 -10.16
N HIS A 388 2.97 -18.20 -10.13
CA HIS A 388 2.82 -19.14 -9.01
C HIS A 388 3.36 -18.55 -7.70
N LEU A 389 4.47 -17.82 -7.80
CA LEU A 389 4.98 -17.05 -6.67
C LEU A 389 3.93 -16.07 -6.15
N LYS A 390 3.33 -15.25 -7.03
CA LYS A 390 2.37 -14.21 -6.66
C LYS A 390 1.04 -14.77 -6.16
N SER A 391 0.49 -15.78 -6.82
CA SER A 391 -0.84 -16.31 -6.52
C SER A 391 -0.87 -17.34 -5.39
N GLY A 392 0.26 -17.97 -5.07
CA GLY A 392 0.35 -19.04 -4.06
C GLY A 392 1.34 -18.72 -2.94
N PHE A 393 2.65 -18.61 -3.26
CA PHE A 393 3.69 -18.49 -2.23
C PHE A 393 3.63 -17.17 -1.46
N LEU A 394 3.45 -16.01 -2.13
CA LEU A 394 3.43 -14.71 -1.45
C LEU A 394 2.25 -14.55 -0.46
N PRO A 395 1.01 -14.98 -0.76
CA PRO A 395 -0.06 -15.02 0.25
C PRO A 395 0.31 -15.90 1.45
N TRP A 396 0.86 -17.09 1.20
CA TRP A 396 1.31 -17.98 2.28
C TRP A 396 2.43 -17.35 3.12
N LEU A 397 3.45 -16.74 2.48
CA LEU A 397 4.55 -16.04 3.13
C LEU A 397 4.05 -14.86 3.97
N TYR A 398 3.03 -14.14 3.50
CA TYR A 398 2.42 -13.04 4.23
C TYR A 398 1.81 -13.52 5.56
N TRP A 399 0.91 -14.49 5.49
CA TRP A 399 0.19 -14.97 6.66
C TRP A 399 1.06 -15.77 7.65
N ASN A 400 2.02 -16.56 7.16
CA ASN A 400 2.79 -17.48 7.96
C ASN A 400 4.23 -17.03 8.20
N GLY A 401 4.72 -16.08 7.42
CA GLY A 401 6.06 -15.50 7.54
C GLY A 401 6.01 -14.09 8.12
N LEU A 402 5.62 -13.10 7.32
CA LEU A 402 5.69 -11.68 7.65
C LEU A 402 4.93 -11.35 8.95
N LEU A 403 3.65 -11.73 9.05
CA LEU A 403 2.84 -11.45 10.24
C LEU A 403 3.25 -12.25 11.49
N LYS A 404 4.10 -13.24 11.33
CA LYS A 404 4.66 -14.05 12.43
C LYS A 404 6.10 -13.65 12.79
N GLY A 405 6.60 -12.54 12.23
CA GLY A 405 7.96 -12.05 12.47
C GLY A 405 9.05 -12.98 11.99
N ARG A 406 8.78 -13.83 10.98
CA ARG A 406 9.77 -14.69 10.33
C ARG A 406 10.39 -13.92 9.17
N GLU A 407 11.69 -13.71 9.22
CA GLU A 407 12.42 -12.77 8.36
C GLU A 407 13.03 -13.43 7.12
N TRP A 408 12.36 -14.43 6.59
CA TRP A 408 12.84 -15.16 5.40
C TRP A 408 13.01 -14.23 4.20
N LEU A 409 14.19 -14.30 3.56
CA LEU A 409 14.57 -13.47 2.40
C LEU A 409 14.48 -11.95 2.68
N ALA A 410 14.62 -11.53 3.93
CA ALA A 410 14.46 -10.13 4.34
C ALA A 410 15.72 -9.50 4.95
N ALA A 411 16.87 -10.18 4.88
CA ALA A 411 18.12 -9.66 5.44
C ALA A 411 18.38 -8.21 4.95
N PRO A 412 18.67 -7.27 5.88
CA PRO A 412 19.01 -5.89 5.53
C PRO A 412 20.45 -5.79 5.02
N ALA A 413 20.79 -4.69 4.38
CA ALA A 413 22.18 -4.29 4.24
C ALA A 413 22.75 -3.96 5.64
N LYS A 414 24.03 -4.21 5.87
CA LYS A 414 24.67 -3.88 7.14
C LYS A 414 25.35 -2.52 7.06
N ALA A 415 25.29 -1.76 8.14
CA ALA A 415 26.10 -0.57 8.29
C ALA A 415 27.59 -0.96 8.26
N PRO A 416 28.48 -0.11 7.72
CA PRO A 416 29.92 -0.29 7.89
C PRO A 416 30.26 -0.39 9.37
N ALA A 417 31.20 -1.28 9.72
CA ALA A 417 31.67 -1.47 11.08
C ALA A 417 32.42 -0.25 11.60
#